data_4838861592069f5e916d0efdf160b07b
#
_entry.id   4838861592069f5e916d0efdf160b07b
#
_cell.length_a   1.000
_cell.length_b   1.000
_cell.length_c   1.000
_cell.angle_alpha   90.00
_cell.angle_beta   90.00
_cell.angle_gamma   90.00
#
_symmetry.space_group_name_H-M   'P 1'
#
loop_
_entity.id
_entity.type
_entity.pdbx_description
1 polymer ?
#
loop_
_entity_poly.entity_id
_entity_poly.type
_entity_poly.pdbx_seq_one_letter_code
_entity_poly.pdbx_strand_id
1 'polypeptide(L)'
;KFENRNPRGTLPAYSLLAGRYTIGACIAVDGEGVTYQAIDVTNAHRVVIKEYVPVTMCAARTREGAVVPRAGKEVLFKTTRMDFVDLYRSLVTLGRTEGLVTVLDLVETNNTAYAVREPDEGETLQAYLDAREEPLTQEEALMLLRPVVYGVEAMHRMGLLHRGISPETVFITKTGSAKLSGYATLGLRTADSELKSQMFDGYAAPEQYAVAEFDGKYTDIYGLGALFYRVLTGKTPVPANLRRMNDTLPPAHTVDKEI
;
A
#
# COMPACT_ATOMS: atom_id res chain seq x y z
N LYS A 1 -2.35 -31.21 -3.62
CA LYS A 1 -3.68 -30.66 -4.01
C LYS A 1 -3.91 -29.45 -3.09
N PHE A 2 -3.72 -28.26 -3.62
CA PHE A 2 -4.07 -27.04 -2.88
C PHE A 2 -5.58 -26.88 -3.02
N GLU A 3 -6.34 -27.01 -1.93
CA GLU A 3 -7.72 -26.55 -1.86
C GLU A 3 -7.71 -25.01 -1.75
N ASN A 4 -7.54 -24.36 -2.88
CA ASN A 4 -7.49 -22.91 -2.96
C ASN A 4 -8.90 -22.38 -3.20
N ARG A 5 -9.73 -22.37 -2.15
CA ARG A 5 -11.03 -21.71 -2.16
C ARG A 5 -10.83 -20.29 -1.67
N ASN A 6 -10.86 -19.35 -2.60
CA ASN A 6 -10.92 -17.94 -2.21
C ASN A 6 -12.15 -17.67 -1.31
N PRO A 7 -12.07 -16.73 -0.36
CA PRO A 7 -13.18 -16.40 0.54
C PRO A 7 -14.48 -16.07 -0.21
N ARG A 8 -15.64 -16.28 0.43
CA ARG A 8 -16.93 -15.90 -0.17
C ARG A 8 -16.96 -14.41 -0.50
N GLY A 9 -17.51 -14.08 -1.66
CA GLY A 9 -17.61 -12.69 -2.14
C GLY A 9 -16.39 -12.18 -2.89
N THR A 10 -15.31 -12.97 -2.97
CA THR A 10 -14.13 -12.69 -3.79
C THR A 10 -14.24 -13.36 -5.17
N LEU A 11 -13.33 -13.02 -6.09
CA LEU A 11 -13.28 -13.72 -7.38
C LEU A 11 -12.88 -15.19 -7.19
N PRO A 12 -13.50 -16.12 -7.93
CA PRO A 12 -13.11 -17.51 -7.88
C PRO A 12 -11.67 -17.71 -8.38
N ALA A 13 -10.93 -18.59 -7.72
CA ALA A 13 -9.62 -19.02 -8.24
C ALA A 13 -9.81 -19.64 -9.64
N TYR A 14 -8.82 -19.42 -10.51
CA TYR A 14 -8.81 -19.82 -11.92
C TYR A 14 -9.84 -19.13 -12.82
N SER A 15 -10.61 -18.14 -12.33
CA SER A 15 -11.43 -17.31 -13.19
C SER A 15 -10.55 -16.38 -14.06
N LEU A 16 -11.04 -16.05 -15.24
CA LEU A 16 -10.35 -15.18 -16.19
C LEU A 16 -10.92 -13.76 -16.11
N LEU A 17 -10.12 -12.81 -15.64
CA LEU A 17 -10.45 -11.39 -15.60
C LEU A 17 -10.09 -10.72 -16.93
N ALA A 18 -11.06 -10.03 -17.53
CA ALA A 18 -10.90 -9.27 -18.78
C ALA A 18 -10.25 -10.06 -19.94
N GLY A 19 -10.42 -11.40 -19.97
CA GLY A 19 -9.81 -12.26 -20.99
C GLY A 19 -8.27 -12.35 -20.92
N ARG A 20 -7.65 -11.78 -19.88
CA ARG A 20 -6.19 -11.65 -19.82
C ARG A 20 -5.56 -12.19 -18.52
N TYR A 21 -6.20 -12.01 -17.37
CA TYR A 21 -5.58 -12.34 -16.08
C TYR A 21 -6.26 -13.55 -15.45
N THR A 22 -5.53 -14.64 -15.28
CA THR A 22 -6.02 -15.79 -14.52
C THR A 22 -5.85 -15.51 -13.02
N ILE A 23 -6.96 -15.45 -12.31
CA ILE A 23 -6.99 -15.18 -10.86
C ILE A 23 -6.47 -16.41 -10.10
N GLY A 24 -5.59 -16.19 -9.16
CA GLY A 24 -5.06 -17.19 -8.24
C GLY A 24 -5.64 -17.06 -6.84
N ALA A 25 -4.78 -17.25 -5.85
CA ALA A 25 -5.14 -17.14 -4.44
C ALA A 25 -5.39 -15.69 -4.01
N CYS A 26 -6.39 -15.50 -3.14
CA CYS A 26 -6.51 -14.29 -2.33
C CYS A 26 -5.36 -14.26 -1.32
N ILE A 27 -4.57 -13.19 -1.33
CA ILE A 27 -3.38 -13.03 -0.47
C ILE A 27 -3.52 -11.95 0.58
N ALA A 28 -4.44 -10.99 0.40
CA ALA A 28 -4.72 -9.95 1.38
C ALA A 28 -6.14 -9.41 1.23
N VAL A 29 -6.66 -8.86 2.32
CA VAL A 29 -7.91 -8.09 2.37
C VAL A 29 -7.68 -6.87 3.22
N ASP A 30 -8.04 -5.70 2.70
CA ASP A 30 -8.00 -4.43 3.42
C ASP A 30 -9.33 -3.66 3.30
N GLY A 31 -9.34 -2.41 3.76
CA GLY A 31 -10.55 -1.57 3.71
C GLY A 31 -10.99 -1.19 2.30
N GLU A 32 -10.09 -1.23 1.30
CA GLU A 32 -10.43 -1.00 -0.11
C GLU A 32 -10.93 -2.25 -0.82
N GLY A 33 -10.46 -3.43 -0.39
CA GLY A 33 -10.90 -4.65 -1.03
C GLY A 33 -9.95 -5.83 -0.90
N VAL A 34 -9.78 -6.55 -1.98
CA VAL A 34 -9.12 -7.87 -2.02
C VAL A 34 -7.94 -7.85 -2.96
N THR A 35 -6.84 -8.47 -2.53
CA THR A 35 -5.63 -8.64 -3.35
C THR A 35 -5.44 -10.11 -3.69
N TYR A 36 -5.18 -10.38 -4.96
CA TYR A 36 -4.98 -11.71 -5.51
C TYR A 36 -3.59 -11.87 -6.13
N GLN A 37 -3.04 -13.05 -6.03
CA GLN A 37 -2.05 -13.51 -7.01
C GLN A 37 -2.76 -13.75 -8.34
N ALA A 38 -2.09 -13.48 -9.46
CA ALA A 38 -2.62 -13.76 -10.77
C ALA A 38 -1.49 -14.04 -11.79
N ILE A 39 -1.88 -14.50 -12.97
CA ILE A 39 -0.99 -14.70 -14.10
C ILE A 39 -1.54 -13.94 -15.29
N ASP A 40 -0.73 -13.10 -15.91
CA ASP A 40 -1.01 -12.51 -17.22
C ASP A 40 -0.81 -13.59 -18.29
N VAL A 41 -1.89 -14.05 -18.93
CA VAL A 41 -1.82 -15.14 -19.91
C VAL A 41 -1.13 -14.76 -21.20
N THR A 42 -0.94 -13.46 -21.47
CA THR A 42 -0.29 -12.99 -22.70
C THR A 42 1.22 -13.21 -22.71
N ASN A 43 1.84 -13.25 -21.53
CA ASN A 43 3.29 -13.38 -21.36
C ASN A 43 3.69 -14.40 -20.28
N ALA A 44 2.71 -15.05 -19.64
CA ALA A 44 2.88 -15.99 -18.53
C ALA A 44 3.58 -15.40 -17.29
N HIS A 45 3.58 -14.07 -17.14
CA HIS A 45 4.18 -13.43 -15.97
C HIS A 45 3.22 -13.43 -14.77
N ARG A 46 3.81 -13.61 -13.59
CA ARG A 46 3.09 -13.40 -12.33
C ARG A 46 2.80 -11.91 -12.15
N VAL A 47 1.60 -11.62 -11.70
CA VAL A 47 1.15 -10.28 -11.31
C VAL A 47 0.38 -10.35 -10.00
N VAL A 48 0.20 -9.21 -9.36
CA VAL A 48 -0.68 -9.04 -8.22
C VAL A 48 -1.81 -8.10 -8.63
N ILE A 49 -3.05 -8.47 -8.29
CA ILE A 49 -4.23 -7.70 -8.65
C ILE A 49 -4.97 -7.28 -7.39
N LYS A 50 -5.14 -5.98 -7.20
CA LYS A 50 -5.98 -5.40 -6.16
C LYS A 50 -7.33 -5.02 -6.75
N GLU A 51 -8.39 -5.62 -6.22
CA GLU A 51 -9.77 -5.34 -6.58
C GLU A 51 -10.39 -4.34 -5.61
N TYR A 52 -11.04 -3.29 -6.12
CA TYR A 52 -11.77 -2.34 -5.29
C TYR A 52 -13.14 -2.90 -4.91
N VAL A 53 -13.28 -3.45 -3.72
CA VAL A 53 -14.52 -4.05 -3.21
C VAL A 53 -14.63 -3.85 -1.69
N PRO A 54 -14.77 -2.60 -1.22
CA PRO A 54 -14.78 -2.29 0.21
C PRO A 54 -15.98 -2.95 0.91
N VAL A 55 -15.69 -3.73 1.94
CA VAL A 55 -16.70 -4.49 2.70
C VAL A 55 -17.74 -3.58 3.38
N THR A 56 -17.39 -2.34 3.67
CA THR A 56 -18.28 -1.33 4.24
C THR A 56 -19.38 -0.87 3.28
N MET A 57 -19.14 -1.00 1.96
CA MET A 57 -20.01 -0.48 0.90
C MET A 57 -20.58 -1.56 -0.01
N CYS A 58 -20.00 -2.76 -0.05
CA CYS A 58 -20.42 -3.83 -0.95
C CYS A 58 -21.25 -4.89 -0.22
N ALA A 59 -22.34 -5.35 -0.87
CA ALA A 59 -23.25 -6.35 -0.32
C ALA A 59 -23.01 -7.75 -0.88
N ALA A 60 -22.81 -7.86 -2.20
CA ALA A 60 -22.77 -9.12 -2.92
C ALA A 60 -22.10 -8.96 -4.31
N ARG A 61 -22.11 -10.04 -5.08
CA ARG A 61 -21.84 -10.05 -6.53
C ARG A 61 -23.01 -10.64 -7.28
N THR A 62 -23.22 -10.18 -8.50
CA THR A 62 -24.13 -10.86 -9.45
C THR A 62 -23.55 -12.23 -9.87
N ARG A 63 -24.34 -13.01 -10.61
CA ARG A 63 -23.84 -14.27 -11.21
C ARG A 63 -22.69 -14.06 -12.17
N GLU A 64 -22.68 -12.93 -12.86
CA GLU A 64 -21.66 -12.52 -13.83
C GLU A 64 -20.43 -11.92 -13.13
N GLY A 65 -20.43 -11.81 -11.80
CA GLY A 65 -19.30 -11.33 -11.00
C GLY A 65 -19.30 -9.83 -10.69
N ALA A 66 -20.32 -9.08 -11.15
CA ALA A 66 -20.37 -7.64 -10.88
C ALA A 66 -20.62 -7.33 -9.41
N VAL A 67 -19.92 -6.34 -8.87
CA VAL A 67 -20.06 -5.87 -7.49
C VAL A 67 -21.38 -5.13 -7.32
N VAL A 68 -22.12 -5.48 -6.27
CA VAL A 68 -23.40 -4.86 -5.89
C VAL A 68 -23.18 -4.02 -4.62
N PRO A 69 -23.27 -2.70 -4.70
CA PRO A 69 -23.20 -1.83 -3.53
C PRO A 69 -24.35 -2.12 -2.55
N ARG A 70 -24.15 -1.81 -1.28
CA ARG A 70 -25.21 -1.81 -0.28
C ARG A 70 -26.24 -0.71 -0.57
N ALA A 71 -27.49 -0.95 -0.25
CA ALA A 71 -28.56 0.04 -0.36
C ALA A 71 -28.17 1.34 0.39
N GLY A 72 -28.25 2.47 -0.30
CA GLY A 72 -27.87 3.80 0.20
C GLY A 72 -26.37 4.11 0.17
N LYS A 73 -25.52 3.19 -0.31
CA LYS A 73 -24.07 3.39 -0.45
C LYS A 73 -23.62 3.50 -1.93
N GLU A 74 -24.54 3.50 -2.88
CA GLU A 74 -24.24 3.47 -4.32
C GLU A 74 -23.42 4.67 -4.78
N VAL A 75 -23.81 5.87 -4.34
CA VAL A 75 -23.10 7.11 -4.68
C VAL A 75 -21.70 7.13 -4.06
N LEU A 76 -21.61 6.78 -2.77
CA LEU A 76 -20.34 6.73 -2.06
C LEU A 76 -19.39 5.71 -2.70
N PHE A 77 -19.89 4.50 -3.00
CA PHE A 77 -19.11 3.47 -3.69
C PHE A 77 -18.58 3.98 -5.04
N LYS A 78 -19.45 4.65 -5.82
CA LYS A 78 -19.05 5.21 -7.12
C LYS A 78 -17.94 6.26 -6.96
N THR A 79 -18.10 7.18 -6.00
CA THR A 79 -17.12 8.26 -5.77
C THR A 79 -15.78 7.70 -5.33
N THR A 80 -15.76 6.85 -4.30
CA THR A 80 -14.52 6.29 -3.77
C THR A 80 -13.85 5.29 -4.73
N ARG A 81 -14.65 4.61 -5.59
CA ARG A 81 -14.11 3.84 -6.72
C ARG A 81 -13.41 4.75 -7.74
N MET A 82 -13.93 5.95 -8.01
CA MET A 82 -13.26 6.91 -8.89
C MET A 82 -11.92 7.34 -8.30
N ASP A 83 -11.82 7.60 -6.99
CA ASP A 83 -10.56 7.92 -6.33
C ASP A 83 -9.53 6.79 -6.53
N PHE A 84 -9.96 5.53 -6.40
CA PHE A 84 -9.12 4.36 -6.69
C PHE A 84 -8.67 4.32 -8.15
N VAL A 85 -9.59 4.51 -9.09
CA VAL A 85 -9.29 4.53 -10.53
C VAL A 85 -8.29 5.63 -10.87
N ASP A 86 -8.48 6.84 -10.36
CA ASP A 86 -7.61 7.99 -10.64
C ASP A 86 -6.21 7.80 -10.07
N LEU A 87 -6.09 7.27 -8.84
CA LEU A 87 -4.80 6.91 -8.26
C LEU A 87 -4.05 5.90 -9.13
N TYR A 88 -4.68 4.76 -9.44
CA TYR A 88 -4.00 3.69 -10.15
C TYR A 88 -3.75 4.02 -11.64
N ARG A 89 -4.62 4.81 -12.28
CA ARG A 89 -4.35 5.36 -13.63
C ARG A 89 -3.11 6.25 -13.64
N SER A 90 -2.96 7.07 -12.62
CA SER A 90 -1.78 7.92 -12.45
C SER A 90 -0.51 7.11 -12.20
N LEU A 91 -0.60 6.02 -11.41
CA LEU A 91 0.51 5.10 -11.17
C LEU A 91 0.89 4.30 -12.43
N VAL A 92 -0.07 3.90 -13.27
CA VAL A 92 0.21 3.31 -14.58
C VAL A 92 0.96 4.31 -15.48
N THR A 93 0.53 5.58 -15.46
CA THR A 93 1.20 6.65 -16.22
C THR A 93 2.61 6.95 -15.71
N LEU A 94 2.84 6.88 -14.41
CA LEU A 94 4.17 7.01 -13.81
C LEU A 94 5.12 5.93 -14.32
N GLY A 95 4.62 4.71 -14.54
CA GLY A 95 5.36 3.60 -15.11
C GLY A 95 6.48 3.09 -14.23
N ARG A 96 7.48 2.44 -14.84
CA ARG A 96 8.61 1.87 -14.12
C ARG A 96 9.49 2.97 -13.52
N THR A 97 9.57 2.99 -12.21
CA THR A 97 10.30 3.98 -11.41
C THR A 97 11.15 3.26 -10.37
N GLU A 98 12.42 3.68 -10.24
CA GLU A 98 13.31 3.14 -9.22
C GLU A 98 12.70 3.34 -7.83
N GLY A 99 12.85 2.33 -6.96
CA GLY A 99 12.33 2.37 -5.59
C GLY A 99 10.82 2.20 -5.45
N LEU A 100 10.09 1.97 -6.56
CA LEU A 100 8.65 1.70 -6.55
C LEU A 100 8.33 0.34 -7.15
N VAL A 101 7.31 -0.32 -6.62
CA VAL A 101 6.67 -1.45 -7.29
C VAL A 101 5.82 -0.93 -8.45
N THR A 102 6.04 -1.44 -9.66
CA THR A 102 5.41 -0.92 -10.87
C THR A 102 3.94 -1.34 -10.96
N VAL A 103 3.05 -0.36 -11.16
CA VAL A 103 1.67 -0.63 -11.56
C VAL A 103 1.64 -0.78 -13.08
N LEU A 104 1.13 -1.92 -13.56
CA LEU A 104 1.22 -2.35 -14.95
C LEU A 104 -0.03 -2.02 -15.75
N ASP A 105 -1.20 -2.13 -15.11
CA ASP A 105 -2.49 -2.00 -15.79
C ASP A 105 -3.59 -1.62 -14.80
N LEU A 106 -4.68 -1.07 -15.33
CA LEU A 106 -5.92 -0.79 -14.62
C LEU A 106 -7.10 -1.30 -15.45
N VAL A 107 -7.83 -2.25 -14.92
CA VAL A 107 -8.99 -2.86 -15.58
C VAL A 107 -10.27 -2.39 -14.90
N GLU A 108 -11.17 -1.78 -15.66
CA GLU A 108 -12.49 -1.37 -15.18
C GLU A 108 -13.54 -2.31 -15.77
N THR A 109 -14.09 -3.20 -14.94
CA THR A 109 -15.15 -4.15 -15.28
C THR A 109 -15.89 -4.60 -14.02
N ASN A 110 -16.93 -5.41 -14.13
CA ASN A 110 -17.67 -5.98 -13.00
C ASN A 110 -18.19 -4.93 -12.01
N ASN A 111 -18.56 -3.74 -12.51
CA ASN A 111 -18.96 -2.58 -11.68
C ASN A 111 -17.91 -2.18 -10.63
N THR A 112 -16.65 -2.53 -10.85
CA THR A 112 -15.52 -2.17 -9.99
C THR A 112 -14.25 -1.90 -10.83
N ALA A 113 -13.09 -1.82 -10.17
CA ALA A 113 -11.81 -1.63 -10.82
C ALA A 113 -10.75 -2.58 -10.20
N TYR A 114 -9.77 -2.93 -11.00
CA TYR A 114 -8.70 -3.85 -10.68
C TYR A 114 -7.36 -3.21 -11.04
N ALA A 115 -6.53 -2.99 -10.06
CA ALA A 115 -5.16 -2.52 -10.29
C ALA A 115 -4.22 -3.71 -10.42
N VAL A 116 -3.50 -3.79 -11.53
CA VAL A 116 -2.53 -4.85 -11.82
C VAL A 116 -1.13 -4.31 -11.61
N ARG A 117 -0.31 -4.99 -10.82
CA ARG A 117 1.06 -4.58 -10.52
C ARG A 117 2.05 -5.73 -10.53
N GLU A 118 3.33 -5.40 -10.57
CA GLU A 118 4.40 -6.37 -10.30
C GLU A 118 4.19 -7.03 -8.92
N PRO A 119 4.58 -8.30 -8.73
CA PRO A 119 4.62 -8.92 -7.41
C PRO A 119 5.57 -8.18 -6.48
N ASP A 120 5.28 -8.21 -5.17
CA ASP A 120 6.25 -7.85 -4.15
C ASP A 120 7.30 -8.97 -4.10
N GLU A 121 8.53 -8.67 -4.49
CA GLU A 121 9.62 -9.64 -4.50
C GLU A 121 10.49 -9.47 -3.25
N GLY A 122 10.87 -10.60 -2.65
CA GLY A 122 11.73 -10.60 -1.45
C GLY A 122 10.93 -10.60 -0.16
N GLU A 123 11.42 -9.88 0.84
CA GLU A 123 10.80 -9.78 2.16
C GLU A 123 10.45 -8.33 2.50
N THR A 124 9.56 -8.11 3.46
CA THR A 124 9.29 -6.76 3.97
C THR A 124 10.50 -6.21 4.70
N LEU A 125 10.68 -4.89 4.68
CA LEU A 125 11.70 -4.25 5.51
C LEU A 125 11.49 -4.56 7.00
N GLN A 126 10.25 -4.75 7.45
CA GLN A 126 9.95 -5.18 8.81
C GLN A 126 10.61 -6.54 9.11
N ALA A 127 10.40 -7.56 8.26
CA ALA A 127 10.99 -8.88 8.43
C ALA A 127 12.53 -8.83 8.36
N TYR A 128 13.07 -8.03 7.45
CA TYR A 128 14.51 -7.81 7.32
C TYR A 128 15.12 -7.20 8.59
N LEU A 129 14.45 -6.20 9.19
CA LEU A 129 14.92 -5.56 10.44
C LEU A 129 14.77 -6.48 11.65
N ASP A 130 13.70 -7.28 11.70
CA ASP A 130 13.47 -8.22 12.80
C ASP A 130 14.46 -9.40 12.81
N ALA A 131 15.05 -9.72 11.66
CA ALA A 131 16.09 -10.74 11.54
C ALA A 131 17.51 -10.23 11.91
N ARG A 132 17.67 -8.92 12.15
CA ARG A 132 18.95 -8.30 12.51
C ARG A 132 19.08 -8.14 14.01
N GLU A 133 20.27 -8.35 14.52
CA GLU A 133 20.61 -8.09 15.93
C GLU A 133 20.87 -6.59 16.17
N GLU A 134 21.43 -5.89 15.18
CA GLU A 134 21.82 -4.49 15.27
C GLU A 134 21.03 -3.62 14.25
N PRO A 135 20.77 -2.35 14.58
CA PRO A 135 20.25 -1.37 13.64
C PRO A 135 21.15 -1.19 12.41
N LEU A 136 20.65 -0.52 11.38
CA LEU A 136 21.46 -0.15 10.22
C LEU A 136 22.39 1.03 10.57
N THR A 137 23.60 1.01 10.05
CA THR A 137 24.47 2.19 10.04
C THR A 137 23.85 3.28 9.14
N GLN A 138 24.30 4.54 9.27
CA GLN A 138 23.85 5.62 8.39
C GLN A 138 24.09 5.30 6.91
N GLU A 139 25.26 4.74 6.58
CA GLU A 139 25.60 4.38 5.21
C GLU A 139 24.68 3.29 4.66
N GLU A 140 24.44 2.22 5.42
CA GLU A 140 23.50 1.14 5.05
C GLU A 140 22.10 1.69 4.86
N ALA A 141 21.60 2.52 5.79
CA ALA A 141 20.27 3.11 5.73
C ALA A 141 20.09 4.01 4.50
N LEU A 142 21.08 4.86 4.20
CA LEU A 142 21.07 5.72 3.02
C LEU A 142 21.12 4.90 1.72
N MET A 143 21.99 3.90 1.65
CA MET A 143 22.08 3.03 0.47
C MET A 143 20.78 2.28 0.23
N LEU A 144 20.18 1.72 1.29
CA LEU A 144 18.98 0.92 1.20
C LEU A 144 17.74 1.76 0.83
N LEU A 145 17.54 2.92 1.49
CA LEU A 145 16.31 3.71 1.36
C LEU A 145 16.36 4.78 0.28
N ARG A 146 17.52 5.11 -0.28
CA ARG A 146 17.66 6.11 -1.36
C ARG A 146 16.71 5.84 -2.55
N PRO A 147 16.60 4.60 -3.07
CA PRO A 147 15.67 4.32 -4.15
C PRO A 147 14.21 4.65 -3.76
N VAL A 148 13.81 4.35 -2.52
CA VAL A 148 12.46 4.65 -2.02
C VAL A 148 12.23 6.16 -1.97
N VAL A 149 13.20 6.95 -1.52
CA VAL A 149 13.12 8.41 -1.51
C VAL A 149 12.93 8.96 -2.92
N TYR A 150 13.68 8.47 -3.91
CA TYR A 150 13.52 8.87 -5.32
C TYR A 150 12.17 8.44 -5.89
N GLY A 151 11.68 7.26 -5.53
CA GLY A 151 10.35 6.81 -5.91
C GLY A 151 9.24 7.73 -5.38
N VAL A 152 9.31 8.10 -4.10
CA VAL A 152 8.37 9.05 -3.49
C VAL A 152 8.47 10.43 -4.14
N GLU A 153 9.67 10.92 -4.43
CA GLU A 153 9.85 12.18 -5.17
C GLU A 153 9.19 12.13 -6.56
N ALA A 154 9.34 11.03 -7.27
CA ALA A 154 8.70 10.85 -8.59
C ALA A 154 7.17 10.87 -8.47
N MET A 155 6.58 10.24 -7.46
CA MET A 155 5.15 10.34 -7.14
C MET A 155 4.75 11.81 -6.88
N HIS A 156 5.51 12.52 -6.05
CA HIS A 156 5.24 13.92 -5.70
C HIS A 156 5.31 14.88 -6.88
N ARG A 157 6.13 14.60 -7.90
CA ARG A 157 6.17 15.38 -9.16
C ARG A 157 4.88 15.24 -9.96
N MET A 158 4.19 14.12 -9.82
CA MET A 158 2.87 13.89 -10.45
C MET A 158 1.69 14.30 -9.56
N GLY A 159 1.95 14.91 -8.39
CA GLY A 159 0.91 15.27 -7.43
C GLY A 159 0.34 14.09 -6.65
N LEU A 160 1.00 12.92 -6.69
CA LEU A 160 0.58 11.73 -5.95
C LEU A 160 1.22 11.71 -4.56
N LEU A 161 0.47 11.25 -3.57
CA LEU A 161 0.95 10.98 -2.22
C LEU A 161 0.78 9.49 -1.89
N HIS A 162 1.76 8.92 -1.18
CA HIS A 162 1.72 7.51 -0.79
C HIS A 162 0.95 7.27 0.52
N ARG A 163 1.16 8.10 1.53
CA ARG A 163 0.47 8.10 2.84
C ARG A 163 0.64 6.84 3.70
N GLY A 164 1.37 5.86 3.22
CA GLY A 164 1.53 4.58 3.91
C GLY A 164 2.97 4.08 3.89
N ILE A 165 3.95 4.97 4.01
CA ILE A 165 5.37 4.61 4.06
C ILE A 165 5.67 4.02 5.43
N SER A 166 6.05 2.75 5.47
CA SER A 166 6.36 1.99 6.68
C SER A 166 7.24 0.79 6.35
N PRO A 167 7.85 0.12 7.34
CA PRO A 167 8.59 -1.11 7.10
C PRO A 167 7.74 -2.26 6.52
N GLU A 168 6.41 -2.21 6.64
CA GLU A 168 5.50 -3.21 6.09
C GLU A 168 5.21 -2.98 4.60
N THR A 169 5.40 -1.77 4.09
CA THR A 169 5.16 -1.41 2.69
C THR A 169 6.41 -1.29 1.85
N VAL A 170 7.59 -1.34 2.47
CA VAL A 170 8.88 -1.42 1.80
C VAL A 170 9.33 -2.87 1.73
N PHE A 171 9.73 -3.32 0.54
CA PHE A 171 10.21 -4.67 0.28
C PHE A 171 11.69 -4.64 -0.12
N ILE A 172 12.46 -5.55 0.44
CA ILE A 172 13.86 -5.78 0.08
C ILE A 172 13.90 -6.90 -0.94
N THR A 173 14.28 -6.57 -2.16
CA THR A 173 14.39 -7.54 -3.25
C THR A 173 15.56 -8.51 -3.02
N LYS A 174 15.60 -9.62 -3.74
CA LYS A 174 16.73 -10.57 -3.70
C LYS A 174 18.08 -9.97 -4.08
N THR A 175 18.07 -8.83 -4.77
CA THR A 175 19.28 -8.09 -5.14
C THR A 175 19.67 -7.04 -4.09
N GLY A 176 18.96 -6.96 -2.97
CA GLY A 176 19.22 -6.02 -1.88
C GLY A 176 18.70 -4.59 -2.13
N SER A 177 17.91 -4.37 -3.18
CA SER A 177 17.30 -3.07 -3.46
C SER A 177 15.95 -2.93 -2.77
N ALA A 178 15.65 -1.77 -2.21
CA ALA A 178 14.36 -1.49 -1.60
C ALA A 178 13.35 -0.97 -2.65
N LYS A 179 12.11 -1.44 -2.56
CA LYS A 179 10.96 -0.98 -3.35
C LYS A 179 9.76 -0.70 -2.44
N LEU A 180 9.12 0.44 -2.64
CA LEU A 180 7.89 0.83 -1.97
C LEU A 180 6.69 0.28 -2.72
N SER A 181 5.78 -0.34 -1.98
CA SER A 181 4.51 -0.92 -2.40
C SER A 181 3.38 -0.40 -1.50
N GLY A 182 2.19 -0.99 -1.56
CA GLY A 182 1.10 -0.66 -0.62
C GLY A 182 0.37 0.62 -0.97
N TYR A 183 0.29 0.96 -2.27
CA TYR A 183 -0.52 2.08 -2.76
C TYR A 183 -1.97 1.96 -2.32
N ALA A 184 -2.55 3.08 -1.89
CA ALA A 184 -3.93 3.15 -1.45
C ALA A 184 -4.48 4.56 -1.56
N THR A 185 -5.80 4.69 -1.63
CA THR A 185 -6.48 5.98 -1.62
C THR A 185 -6.36 6.65 -0.25
N LEU A 186 -6.65 7.95 -0.20
CA LEU A 186 -6.71 8.73 1.03
C LEU A 186 -7.63 8.06 2.08
N GLY A 187 -8.79 7.54 1.65
CA GLY A 187 -9.76 6.91 2.55
C GLY A 187 -9.22 5.71 3.32
N LEU A 188 -8.30 4.92 2.73
CA LEU A 188 -7.65 3.83 3.46
C LEU A 188 -6.62 4.34 4.48
N ARG A 189 -6.01 5.49 4.23
CA ARG A 189 -4.88 6.05 4.98
C ARG A 189 -5.26 7.18 5.95
N THR A 190 -6.56 7.38 6.20
CA THR A 190 -7.07 8.39 7.14
C THR A 190 -7.96 7.73 8.17
N ALA A 191 -7.80 8.11 9.44
CA ALA A 191 -8.68 7.65 10.51
C ALA A 191 -10.14 8.10 10.26
N ASP A 192 -11.09 7.31 10.77
CA ASP A 192 -12.53 7.61 10.73
C ASP A 192 -13.10 7.87 9.33
N SER A 193 -12.47 7.31 8.29
CA SER A 193 -12.98 7.35 6.92
C SER A 193 -14.15 6.37 6.72
N GLU A 194 -14.83 6.48 5.57
CA GLU A 194 -15.88 5.52 5.17
C GLU A 194 -15.35 4.13 4.83
N LEU A 195 -14.04 4.00 4.62
CA LEU A 195 -13.34 2.72 4.49
C LEU A 195 -12.88 2.25 5.88
N LYS A 196 -12.64 0.95 6.01
CA LYS A 196 -11.92 0.43 7.16
C LYS A 196 -10.45 0.85 7.05
N SER A 197 -10.09 1.90 7.75
CA SER A 197 -8.75 2.50 7.70
C SER A 197 -7.66 1.49 8.03
N GLN A 198 -6.54 1.61 7.31
CA GLN A 198 -5.30 0.90 7.57
C GLN A 198 -4.18 1.93 7.70
N MET A 199 -3.80 2.21 8.93
CA MET A 199 -2.73 3.14 9.27
C MET A 199 -1.58 2.37 9.91
N PHE A 200 -0.38 2.92 9.79
CA PHE A 200 0.82 2.32 10.36
C PHE A 200 1.27 3.16 11.56
N ASP A 201 1.01 2.63 12.75
CA ASP A 201 1.35 3.32 14.02
C ASP A 201 2.86 3.61 14.09
N GLY A 202 3.18 4.86 14.46
CA GLY A 202 4.54 5.38 14.47
C GLY A 202 5.00 5.98 13.14
N TYR A 203 4.37 5.61 12.00
CA TYR A 203 4.72 6.07 10.65
C TYR A 203 3.68 7.00 10.03
N ALA A 204 2.41 6.88 10.43
CA ALA A 204 1.35 7.77 10.00
C ALA A 204 1.56 9.18 10.57
N ALA A 205 1.46 10.18 9.69
CA ALA A 205 1.62 11.59 10.06
C ALA A 205 0.43 12.12 10.88
N PRO A 206 0.61 13.20 11.67
CA PRO A 206 -0.43 13.72 12.56
C PRO A 206 -1.76 14.02 11.88
N GLU A 207 -1.73 14.55 10.66
CA GLU A 207 -2.91 14.91 9.88
C GLU A 207 -3.73 13.68 9.43
N GLN A 208 -3.14 12.51 9.36
CA GLN A 208 -3.87 11.28 9.00
C GLN A 208 -4.82 10.79 10.11
N TYR A 209 -4.64 11.27 11.34
CA TYR A 209 -5.49 10.94 12.48
C TYR A 209 -6.75 11.81 12.60
N ALA A 210 -6.97 12.77 11.67
CA ALA A 210 -8.13 13.65 11.68
C ALA A 210 -8.66 13.90 10.27
N VAL A 211 -9.94 13.61 10.04
CA VAL A 211 -10.62 13.75 8.73
C VAL A 211 -10.60 15.20 8.20
N ALA A 212 -10.53 16.18 9.09
CA ALA A 212 -10.58 17.61 8.74
C ALA A 212 -9.20 18.22 8.44
N GLU A 213 -8.11 17.47 8.57
CA GLU A 213 -6.77 17.99 8.31
C GLU A 213 -6.36 17.67 6.87
N PHE A 214 -5.66 18.62 6.24
CA PHE A 214 -5.17 18.44 4.87
C PHE A 214 -3.86 17.68 4.90
N ASP A 215 -3.70 16.74 3.98
CA ASP A 215 -2.46 16.06 3.70
C ASP A 215 -1.67 16.75 2.57
N GLY A 216 -0.40 16.42 2.47
CA GLY A 216 0.49 16.97 1.46
C GLY A 216 1.79 16.17 1.36
N LYS A 217 2.75 16.67 0.61
CA LYS A 217 4.06 16.02 0.50
C LYS A 217 4.73 15.82 1.86
N TYR A 218 4.44 16.70 2.82
CA TYR A 218 4.92 16.60 4.20
C TYR A 218 4.43 15.34 4.93
N THR A 219 3.28 14.80 4.55
CA THR A 219 2.76 13.53 5.09
C THR A 219 3.69 12.36 4.76
N ASP A 220 4.14 12.27 3.51
CA ASP A 220 5.11 11.25 3.10
C ASP A 220 6.51 11.52 3.65
N ILE A 221 6.90 12.80 3.77
CA ILE A 221 8.18 13.17 4.39
C ILE A 221 8.20 12.77 5.87
N TYR A 222 7.07 12.92 6.59
CA TYR A 222 6.95 12.40 7.95
C TYR A 222 7.16 10.88 7.99
N GLY A 223 6.48 10.14 7.11
CA GLY A 223 6.62 8.68 7.00
C GLY A 223 8.06 8.24 6.68
N LEU A 224 8.74 8.94 5.75
CA LEU A 224 10.16 8.69 5.44
C LEU A 224 11.05 8.96 6.66
N GLY A 225 10.85 10.07 7.37
CA GLY A 225 11.58 10.39 8.59
C GLY A 225 11.40 9.33 9.69
N ALA A 226 10.16 8.87 9.87
CA ALA A 226 9.84 7.78 10.80
C ALA A 226 10.50 6.45 10.38
N LEU A 227 10.55 6.17 9.07
CA LEU A 227 11.22 5.00 8.53
C LEU A 227 12.73 5.06 8.78
N PHE A 228 13.39 6.20 8.51
CA PHE A 228 14.82 6.40 8.83
C PHE A 228 15.07 6.26 10.32
N TYR A 229 14.22 6.86 11.18
CA TYR A 229 14.33 6.68 12.63
C TYR A 229 14.31 5.19 13.03
N ARG A 230 13.37 4.40 12.47
CA ARG A 230 13.25 2.97 12.75
C ARG A 230 14.50 2.18 12.35
N VAL A 231 15.02 2.40 11.15
CA VAL A 231 16.16 1.62 10.64
C VAL A 231 17.46 1.97 11.36
N LEU A 232 17.63 3.23 11.77
CA LEU A 232 18.84 3.71 12.45
C LEU A 232 18.83 3.40 13.94
N THR A 233 17.68 3.48 14.62
CA THR A 233 17.61 3.31 16.08
C THR A 233 17.16 1.92 16.50
N GLY A 234 16.64 1.11 15.56
CA GLY A 234 15.99 -0.16 15.87
C GLY A 234 14.64 -0.02 16.58
N LYS A 235 14.15 1.23 16.82
CA LYS A 235 12.92 1.51 17.60
C LYS A 235 11.82 2.07 16.70
N THR A 236 10.60 1.55 16.86
CA THR A 236 9.42 2.16 16.23
C THR A 236 9.13 3.52 16.88
N PRO A 237 8.94 4.60 16.10
CA PRO A 237 8.58 5.89 16.65
C PRO A 237 7.26 5.85 17.42
N VAL A 238 7.11 6.72 18.41
CA VAL A 238 5.84 6.93 19.12
C VAL A 238 4.80 7.44 18.12
N PRO A 239 3.55 6.90 18.10
CA PRO A 239 2.51 7.35 17.19
C PRO A 239 2.24 8.87 17.29
N ALA A 240 2.05 9.51 16.13
CA ALA A 240 1.96 10.97 16.03
C ALA A 240 0.80 11.58 16.83
N ASN A 241 -0.33 10.89 16.92
CA ASN A 241 -1.48 11.31 17.72
C ASN A 241 -1.14 11.40 19.23
N LEU A 242 -0.29 10.50 19.74
CA LEU A 242 0.17 10.54 21.13
C LEU A 242 1.20 11.65 21.34
N ARG A 243 2.10 11.88 20.38
CA ARG A 243 3.10 12.95 20.41
C ARG A 243 2.48 14.35 20.44
N ARG A 244 1.31 14.55 19.84
CA ARG A 244 0.58 15.82 19.91
C ARG A 244 0.23 16.22 21.35
N MET A 245 0.01 15.26 22.23
CA MET A 245 -0.31 15.50 23.65
C MET A 245 0.95 15.65 24.49
N ASN A 246 1.92 14.80 24.27
CA ASN A 246 3.21 14.79 24.95
C ASN A 246 4.26 14.10 24.07
N ASP A 247 5.18 14.88 23.51
CA ASP A 247 6.24 14.31 22.65
C ASP A 247 7.33 13.65 23.51
N THR A 248 7.29 12.35 23.55
CA THR A 248 8.26 11.52 24.28
C THR A 248 9.24 10.81 23.33
N LEU A 249 9.25 11.16 22.02
CA LEU A 249 10.17 10.56 21.09
C LEU A 249 11.60 11.02 21.35
N PRO A 250 12.53 10.14 21.75
CA PRO A 250 13.92 10.53 21.95
C PRO A 250 14.55 10.96 20.60
N PRO A 251 15.35 12.00 20.54
CA PRO A 251 16.17 12.31 19.38
C PRO A 251 17.05 11.09 19.00
N ALA A 252 17.21 10.80 17.69
CA ALA A 252 17.93 9.61 17.23
C ALA A 252 19.34 9.51 17.83
N HIS A 253 20.11 10.62 17.84
CA HIS A 253 21.46 10.67 18.42
C HIS A 253 21.52 10.39 19.92
N THR A 254 20.41 10.44 20.66
CA THR A 254 20.36 10.04 22.08
C THR A 254 20.12 8.55 22.26
N VAL A 255 19.63 7.89 21.22
CA VAL A 255 19.44 6.42 21.17
C VAL A 255 20.74 5.75 20.74
N ASP A 256 21.38 6.31 19.73
CA ASP A 256 22.70 5.92 19.27
C ASP A 256 23.52 7.17 18.94
N LYS A 257 24.73 7.25 19.49
CA LYS A 257 25.63 8.41 19.36
C LYS A 257 26.32 8.49 18.00
N GLU A 258 26.26 7.40 17.22
CA GLU A 258 26.86 7.32 15.89
C GLU A 258 25.92 7.83 14.78
N ILE A 259 24.69 8.23 15.15
CA ILE A 259 23.66 8.77 14.24
C ILE A 259 23.79 10.29 14.11
#